data_3aab4b67834e77b17b456a3fa5b386e2
#
_entry.id   3aab4b67834e77b17b456a3fa5b386e2
#
_cell.length_a   1.000
_cell.length_b   1.000
_cell.length_c   1.000
_cell.angle_alpha   90.00
_cell.angle_beta   90.00
_cell.angle_gamma   90.00
#
_symmetry.space_group_name_H-M   'P 1'
#
loop_
_entity.id
_entity.type
_entity.pdbx_description
1 polymer ?
#
loop_
_entity_poly.entity_id
_entity_poly.type
_entity_poly.pdbx_seq_one_letter_code
_entity_poly.pdbx_strand_id
1 'polypeptide(L)'
;MKKNLLLGAMAILLFAQCTEEKDPFLIKNGELGHLTKKMQMKQVDSIFSMDSIVPLSSIENTLGTQGEVEVYEKGGKKLLLLSPDNETDPNSVITNIQVFDERYKTEKGLHLNSTFADVKANYEVAGIQNAINSVVVFLKDSDIYLTIDKKDLPSSLRYNNNIKVEVTQIPDAAKFKYFMIGWDIDDEESDETAE
;
A
#
# COMPACT_ATOMS: atom_id res chain seq x y z
N MET A 1 64.68 -15.88 36.61
CA MET A 1 64.06 -14.78 35.90
C MET A 1 62.97 -15.40 34.98
N LYS A 2 61.72 -15.38 35.38
CA LYS A 2 60.60 -16.01 34.65
C LYS A 2 59.90 -14.91 33.83
N LYS A 3 59.89 -15.02 32.52
CA LYS A 3 59.14 -14.17 31.63
C LYS A 3 57.69 -14.73 31.53
N ASN A 4 56.72 -13.98 32.06
CA ASN A 4 55.31 -14.25 31.90
C ASN A 4 54.85 -13.70 30.56
N LEU A 5 54.43 -14.57 29.65
CA LEU A 5 53.83 -14.26 28.37
C LEU A 5 52.32 -14.16 28.62
N LEU A 6 51.78 -12.95 28.65
CA LEU A 6 50.33 -12.68 28.70
C LEU A 6 49.78 -12.82 27.28
N LEU A 7 49.09 -13.89 27.00
CA LEU A 7 48.32 -14.09 25.78
C LEU A 7 46.97 -13.38 25.97
N GLY A 8 46.84 -12.20 25.36
CA GLY A 8 45.56 -11.50 25.30
C GLY A 8 44.64 -12.16 24.26
N ALA A 9 43.66 -12.92 24.71
CA ALA A 9 42.59 -13.42 23.87
C ALA A 9 41.62 -12.27 23.55
N MET A 10 41.78 -11.68 22.38
CA MET A 10 40.85 -10.70 21.83
C MET A 10 39.63 -11.44 21.30
N ALA A 11 38.59 -11.54 22.10
CA ALA A 11 37.29 -12.08 21.68
C ALA A 11 36.64 -11.09 20.70
N ILE A 12 36.74 -11.37 19.42
CA ILE A 12 35.95 -10.66 18.37
C ILE A 12 34.53 -11.17 18.47
N LEU A 13 33.65 -10.39 19.15
CA LEU A 13 32.21 -10.58 19.09
C LEU A 13 31.74 -10.17 17.67
N LEU A 14 31.61 -11.15 16.80
CA LEU A 14 30.89 -11.02 15.55
C LEU A 14 29.40 -10.82 15.91
N PHE A 15 28.96 -9.58 15.98
CA PHE A 15 27.55 -9.26 15.92
C PHE A 15 27.07 -9.64 14.52
N ALA A 16 26.57 -10.86 14.36
CA ALA A 16 25.72 -11.20 13.25
C ALA A 16 24.45 -10.34 13.41
N GLN A 17 24.42 -9.17 12.77
CA GLN A 17 23.19 -8.46 12.53
C GLN A 17 22.39 -9.32 11.56
N CYS A 18 21.49 -10.17 12.09
CA CYS A 18 20.37 -10.67 11.32
C CYS A 18 19.53 -9.44 10.94
N THR A 19 19.78 -8.86 9.78
CA THR A 19 18.78 -8.05 9.11
C THR A 19 17.65 -9.01 8.76
N GLU A 20 16.53 -8.94 9.46
CA GLU A 20 15.30 -9.62 9.03
C GLU A 20 15.05 -9.18 7.58
N GLU A 21 15.06 -10.14 6.67
CA GLU A 21 14.78 -9.90 5.27
C GLU A 21 13.30 -9.47 5.20
N LYS A 22 13.06 -8.21 4.83
CA LYS A 22 11.71 -7.63 4.79
C LYS A 22 10.90 -8.35 3.70
N ASP A 23 9.75 -8.94 4.07
CA ASP A 23 8.85 -9.58 3.09
C ASP A 23 8.38 -8.52 2.08
N PRO A 24 8.73 -8.66 0.78
CA PRO A 24 8.39 -7.67 -0.24
C PRO A 24 6.89 -7.59 -0.54
N PHE A 25 6.09 -8.53 -0.05
CA PHE A 25 4.65 -8.59 -0.29
C PHE A 25 3.80 -8.33 0.96
N LEU A 26 4.43 -7.98 2.09
CA LEU A 26 3.70 -7.70 3.32
C LEU A 26 3.13 -6.27 3.31
N ILE A 27 1.83 -6.16 3.66
CA ILE A 27 1.11 -4.88 3.83
C ILE A 27 0.95 -4.60 5.32
N LYS A 28 1.42 -3.43 5.74
CA LYS A 28 1.21 -2.84 7.08
C LYS A 28 0.75 -1.39 6.93
N ASN A 29 0.27 -0.80 8.02
CA ASN A 29 0.00 0.63 8.01
C ASN A 29 1.28 1.42 7.72
N GLY A 30 1.21 2.33 6.74
CA GLY A 30 2.36 3.09 6.27
C GLY A 30 3.40 2.31 5.48
N GLU A 31 3.21 1.01 5.22
CA GLU A 31 4.18 0.17 4.53
C GLU A 31 3.53 -0.84 3.57
N LEU A 32 4.13 -1.00 2.39
CA LEU A 32 3.83 -2.08 1.45
C LEU A 32 5.14 -2.63 0.90
N GLY A 33 5.56 -3.81 1.38
CA GLY A 33 6.85 -4.38 1.02
C GLY A 33 7.99 -3.40 1.32
N HIS A 34 8.68 -2.94 0.28
CA HIS A 34 9.76 -1.96 0.40
C HIS A 34 9.29 -0.51 0.34
N LEU A 35 8.03 -0.25 -0.03
CA LEU A 35 7.45 1.07 -0.03
C LEU A 35 7.07 1.50 1.39
N THR A 36 7.21 2.79 1.68
CA THR A 36 6.77 3.41 2.94
C THR A 36 6.05 4.72 2.66
N LYS A 37 5.13 5.12 3.56
CA LYS A 37 4.50 6.44 3.57
C LYS A 37 5.58 7.52 3.49
N LYS A 38 5.34 8.61 2.75
CA LYS A 38 6.29 9.70 2.46
C LYS A 38 7.41 9.37 1.47
N MET A 39 7.48 8.18 0.89
CA MET A 39 8.39 7.91 -0.23
C MET A 39 7.99 8.71 -1.46
N GLN A 40 9.00 9.31 -2.10
CA GLN A 40 8.80 10.12 -3.31
C GLN A 40 8.75 9.24 -4.57
N MET A 41 7.96 9.65 -5.55
CA MET A 41 7.82 8.93 -6.83
C MET A 41 9.18 8.70 -7.52
N LYS A 42 10.10 9.66 -7.47
CA LYS A 42 11.47 9.54 -8.04
C LYS A 42 12.32 8.40 -7.45
N GLN A 43 11.90 7.81 -6.31
CA GLN A 43 12.61 6.68 -5.69
C GLN A 43 12.13 5.32 -6.21
N VAL A 44 11.01 5.27 -6.95
CA VAL A 44 10.37 4.03 -7.43
C VAL A 44 11.34 3.20 -8.27
N ASP A 45 12.09 3.80 -9.19
CA ASP A 45 13.06 3.10 -10.04
C ASP A 45 14.15 2.38 -9.23
N SER A 46 14.59 2.97 -8.13
CA SER A 46 15.63 2.34 -7.30
C SER A 46 15.06 1.22 -6.41
N ILE A 47 13.81 1.37 -5.94
CA ILE A 47 13.13 0.38 -5.10
C ILE A 47 12.80 -0.88 -5.92
N PHE A 48 12.30 -0.69 -7.14
CA PHE A 48 11.90 -1.75 -8.05
C PHE A 48 12.94 -1.98 -9.16
N SER A 49 14.23 -1.87 -8.84
CA SER A 49 15.33 -1.99 -9.81
C SER A 49 15.41 -3.34 -10.55
N MET A 50 14.76 -4.37 -10.01
CA MET A 50 14.66 -5.71 -10.63
C MET A 50 13.38 -5.89 -11.46
N ASP A 51 12.46 -4.94 -11.40
CA ASP A 51 11.15 -4.96 -12.01
C ASP A 51 11.07 -3.99 -13.22
N SER A 52 9.97 -4.00 -13.92
CA SER A 52 9.71 -3.08 -15.04
C SER A 52 8.73 -2.01 -14.60
N ILE A 53 9.10 -0.74 -14.79
CA ILE A 53 8.28 0.42 -14.46
C ILE A 53 7.77 1.04 -15.74
N VAL A 54 6.47 1.21 -15.85
CA VAL A 54 5.78 1.76 -17.03
C VAL A 54 5.04 3.02 -16.63
N PRO A 55 5.51 4.21 -17.03
CA PRO A 55 4.79 5.46 -16.83
C PRO A 55 3.47 5.46 -17.59
N LEU A 56 2.38 5.92 -16.95
CA LEU A 56 1.06 6.06 -17.58
C LEU A 56 0.79 7.47 -18.09
N SER A 57 1.39 8.49 -17.46
CA SER A 57 1.21 9.86 -17.94
C SER A 57 2.22 10.18 -19.04
N SER A 58 1.73 10.79 -20.12
CA SER A 58 2.54 11.31 -21.23
C SER A 58 3.14 12.69 -20.95
N ILE A 59 3.10 13.16 -19.70
CA ILE A 59 3.82 14.35 -19.30
C ILE A 59 5.32 14.00 -19.37
N GLU A 60 5.95 14.38 -20.48
CA GLU A 60 7.38 14.23 -20.65
C GLU A 60 8.07 14.84 -19.44
N ASN A 61 8.92 14.07 -18.77
CA ASN A 61 9.68 14.41 -17.59
C ASN A 61 10.71 15.54 -17.86
N THR A 62 10.28 16.65 -18.45
CA THR A 62 11.14 17.80 -18.72
C THR A 62 11.64 18.49 -17.46
N LEU A 63 11.04 18.18 -16.30
CA LEU A 63 11.40 18.78 -15.00
C LEU A 63 11.64 17.73 -13.90
N GLY A 64 11.76 16.44 -14.23
CA GLY A 64 11.90 15.37 -13.23
C GLY A 64 10.60 15.02 -12.49
N THR A 65 9.46 15.45 -13.01
CA THR A 65 8.12 15.09 -12.50
C THR A 65 7.79 13.65 -12.91
N GLN A 66 7.14 12.91 -12.03
CA GLN A 66 6.74 11.53 -12.30
C GLN A 66 5.25 11.36 -11.95
N GLY A 67 4.42 11.13 -12.97
CA GLY A 67 3.00 10.82 -12.82
C GLY A 67 2.77 9.38 -12.34
N GLU A 68 1.58 8.86 -12.59
CA GLU A 68 1.26 7.46 -12.28
C GLU A 68 2.18 6.49 -12.99
N VAL A 69 2.58 5.43 -12.28
CA VAL A 69 3.40 4.36 -12.84
C VAL A 69 2.84 2.98 -12.50
N GLU A 70 2.95 2.07 -13.45
CA GLU A 70 2.67 0.65 -13.24
C GLU A 70 3.98 -0.11 -12.99
N VAL A 71 3.98 -0.96 -11.97
CA VAL A 71 5.10 -1.84 -11.64
C VAL A 71 4.76 -3.26 -12.09
N TYR A 72 5.64 -3.85 -12.88
CA TYR A 72 5.52 -5.21 -13.37
C TYR A 72 6.72 -6.05 -12.94
N GLU A 73 6.47 -7.23 -12.39
CA GLU A 73 7.50 -8.22 -12.12
C GLU A 73 8.22 -8.61 -13.43
N LYS A 74 9.49 -8.94 -13.32
CA LYS A 74 10.25 -9.48 -14.45
C LYS A 74 9.57 -10.76 -14.95
N GLY A 75 9.00 -10.69 -16.15
CA GLY A 75 8.12 -11.73 -16.70
C GLY A 75 6.70 -11.23 -17.02
N GLY A 76 6.39 -9.98 -16.71
CA GLY A 76 5.21 -9.24 -17.18
C GLY A 76 3.98 -9.32 -16.30
N LYS A 77 4.05 -9.88 -15.08
CA LYS A 77 2.93 -9.84 -14.13
C LYS A 77 2.82 -8.46 -13.50
N LYS A 78 1.66 -7.81 -13.63
CA LYS A 78 1.40 -6.53 -12.99
C LYS A 78 1.33 -6.70 -11.47
N LEU A 79 2.08 -5.88 -10.76
CA LEU A 79 2.16 -5.88 -9.31
C LEU A 79 1.34 -4.75 -8.71
N LEU A 80 1.67 -3.53 -9.06
CA LEU A 80 1.14 -2.31 -8.46
C LEU A 80 0.87 -1.24 -9.52
N LEU A 81 -0.05 -0.32 -9.20
CA LEU A 81 -0.15 1.01 -9.79
C LEU A 81 0.10 1.99 -8.65
N LEU A 82 1.05 2.89 -8.84
CA LEU A 82 1.43 3.92 -7.87
C LEU A 82 1.01 5.29 -8.40
N SER A 83 0.30 6.05 -7.59
CA SER A 83 -0.16 7.39 -7.94
C SER A 83 0.41 8.42 -6.95
N PRO A 84 0.92 9.55 -7.46
CA PRO A 84 1.42 10.65 -6.63
C PRO A 84 0.29 11.52 -6.06
N ASP A 85 0.64 12.34 -5.08
CA ASP A 85 -0.21 13.44 -4.60
C ASP A 85 -0.33 14.55 -5.64
N ASN A 86 0.76 14.85 -6.35
CA ASN A 86 0.82 15.88 -7.38
C ASN A 86 1.76 15.47 -8.52
N GLU A 87 1.20 15.19 -9.70
CA GLU A 87 1.97 14.77 -10.88
C GLU A 87 2.93 15.84 -11.41
N THR A 88 2.75 17.09 -11.04
CA THR A 88 3.60 18.22 -11.50
C THR A 88 4.71 18.58 -10.52
N ASP A 89 4.75 17.98 -9.33
CA ASP A 89 5.79 18.19 -8.34
C ASP A 89 6.91 17.14 -8.46
N PRO A 90 8.17 17.52 -8.71
CA PRO A 90 9.29 16.58 -8.77
C PRO A 90 9.59 15.88 -7.43
N ASN A 91 9.07 16.39 -6.33
CA ASN A 91 9.19 15.79 -5.00
C ASN A 91 7.90 15.08 -4.53
N SER A 92 6.94 14.93 -5.43
CA SER A 92 5.68 14.27 -5.16
C SER A 92 5.85 12.93 -4.46
N VAL A 93 5.06 12.69 -3.42
CA VAL A 93 5.06 11.45 -2.67
C VAL A 93 3.99 10.49 -3.19
N ILE A 94 4.20 9.19 -2.94
CA ILE A 94 3.22 8.16 -3.26
C ILE A 94 2.09 8.28 -2.25
N THR A 95 0.85 8.54 -2.73
CA THR A 95 -0.33 8.66 -1.86
C THR A 95 -1.35 7.57 -2.12
N ASN A 96 -1.36 6.97 -3.29
CA ASN A 96 -2.34 5.95 -3.62
C ASN A 96 -1.69 4.75 -4.34
N ILE A 97 -2.06 3.54 -3.92
CA ILE A 97 -1.51 2.31 -4.47
C ILE A 97 -2.67 1.35 -4.77
N GLN A 98 -2.76 0.91 -6.02
CA GLN A 98 -3.63 -0.21 -6.39
C GLN A 98 -2.82 -1.49 -6.46
N VAL A 99 -3.29 -2.53 -5.78
CA VAL A 99 -2.66 -3.85 -5.73
C VAL A 99 -3.29 -4.76 -6.79
N PHE A 100 -2.45 -5.44 -7.60
CA PHE A 100 -2.88 -6.37 -8.65
C PHE A 100 -2.43 -7.81 -8.41
N ASP A 101 -1.52 -8.05 -7.48
CA ASP A 101 -0.99 -9.38 -7.19
C ASP A 101 -1.44 -9.87 -5.81
N GLU A 102 -1.99 -11.09 -5.76
CA GLU A 102 -2.50 -11.71 -4.54
C GLU A 102 -1.44 -12.08 -3.49
N ARG A 103 -0.15 -12.05 -3.87
CA ARG A 103 0.95 -12.23 -2.92
C ARG A 103 1.02 -11.10 -1.91
N TYR A 104 0.60 -9.88 -2.30
CA TYR A 104 0.45 -8.78 -1.36
C TYR A 104 -0.67 -9.07 -0.39
N LYS A 105 -0.31 -9.21 0.88
CA LYS A 105 -1.24 -9.55 1.96
C LYS A 105 -0.90 -8.82 3.25
N THR A 106 -1.92 -8.56 4.03
CA THR A 106 -1.75 -8.04 5.38
C THR A 106 -1.25 -9.13 6.35
N GLU A 107 -0.82 -8.73 7.54
CA GLU A 107 -0.48 -9.67 8.63
C GLU A 107 -1.65 -10.59 9.00
N LYS A 108 -2.90 -10.13 8.79
CA LYS A 108 -4.12 -10.93 9.00
C LYS A 108 -4.54 -11.74 7.77
N GLY A 109 -3.73 -11.76 6.71
CA GLY A 109 -3.93 -12.53 5.49
C GLY A 109 -4.92 -11.95 4.48
N LEU A 110 -5.41 -10.71 4.66
CA LEU A 110 -6.28 -10.07 3.68
C LEU A 110 -5.49 -9.71 2.42
N HIS A 111 -6.02 -10.09 1.24
CA HIS A 111 -5.41 -9.87 -0.06
C HIS A 111 -6.47 -9.66 -1.15
N LEU A 112 -6.08 -9.34 -2.38
CA LEU A 112 -6.98 -9.00 -3.49
C LEU A 112 -8.08 -10.06 -3.74
N ASN A 113 -7.77 -11.35 -3.59
CA ASN A 113 -8.72 -12.45 -3.85
C ASN A 113 -9.56 -12.85 -2.62
N SER A 114 -9.38 -12.20 -1.48
CA SER A 114 -10.23 -12.38 -0.29
C SER A 114 -11.67 -11.99 -0.56
N THR A 115 -12.55 -12.30 0.39
CA THR A 115 -13.97 -11.97 0.34
C THR A 115 -14.34 -10.96 1.43
N PHE A 116 -15.55 -10.45 1.38
CA PHE A 116 -16.04 -9.58 2.44
C PHE A 116 -16.22 -10.32 3.79
N ALA A 117 -16.38 -11.66 3.77
CA ALA A 117 -16.32 -12.46 5.00
C ALA A 117 -14.99 -12.34 5.72
N ASP A 118 -13.87 -12.31 4.96
CA ASP A 118 -12.52 -12.17 5.54
C ASP A 118 -12.34 -10.79 6.18
N VAL A 119 -12.94 -9.75 5.58
CA VAL A 119 -12.98 -8.40 6.18
C VAL A 119 -13.74 -8.44 7.51
N LYS A 120 -14.96 -8.96 7.54
CA LYS A 120 -15.78 -9.01 8.76
C LYS A 120 -15.15 -9.83 9.88
N ALA A 121 -14.38 -10.85 9.53
CA ALA A 121 -13.71 -11.71 10.52
C ALA A 121 -12.51 -11.03 11.20
N ASN A 122 -11.82 -10.13 10.49
CA ASN A 122 -10.51 -9.65 10.91
C ASN A 122 -10.40 -8.14 11.07
N TYR A 123 -11.38 -7.37 10.55
CA TYR A 123 -11.32 -5.91 10.50
C TYR A 123 -12.64 -5.28 10.93
N GLU A 124 -12.55 -4.09 11.50
CA GLU A 124 -13.68 -3.19 11.69
C GLU A 124 -13.79 -2.27 10.48
N VAL A 125 -15.01 -2.05 9.99
CA VAL A 125 -15.27 -1.11 8.88
C VAL A 125 -15.48 0.28 9.47
N ALA A 126 -14.64 1.23 9.05
CA ALA A 126 -14.74 2.63 9.46
C ALA A 126 -15.88 3.36 8.73
N GLY A 127 -16.10 3.00 7.46
CA GLY A 127 -17.14 3.63 6.66
C GLY A 127 -17.35 2.96 5.32
N ILE A 128 -18.49 3.26 4.70
CA ILE A 128 -18.83 2.82 3.35
C ILE A 128 -19.30 4.03 2.56
N GLN A 129 -18.68 4.27 1.40
CA GLN A 129 -19.07 5.32 0.46
C GLN A 129 -19.69 4.73 -0.79
N ASN A 130 -20.82 5.31 -1.23
CA ASN A 130 -21.44 4.96 -2.49
C ASN A 130 -20.74 5.67 -3.67
N ALA A 131 -20.41 4.89 -4.69
CA ALA A 131 -20.05 5.38 -6.01
C ALA A 131 -21.11 4.93 -7.04
N ILE A 132 -20.98 5.33 -8.29
CA ILE A 132 -21.99 5.05 -9.33
C ILE A 132 -22.21 3.53 -9.49
N ASN A 133 -21.13 2.76 -9.69
CA ASN A 133 -21.17 1.31 -9.97
C ASN A 133 -20.53 0.45 -8.89
N SER A 134 -20.16 1.03 -7.75
CA SER A 134 -19.46 0.33 -6.68
C SER A 134 -19.76 0.94 -5.32
N VAL A 135 -19.32 0.24 -4.29
CA VAL A 135 -19.17 0.80 -2.95
C VAL A 135 -17.71 0.73 -2.56
N VAL A 136 -17.24 1.73 -1.83
CA VAL A 136 -15.88 1.79 -1.28
C VAL A 136 -15.98 1.56 0.22
N VAL A 137 -15.27 0.57 0.71
CA VAL A 137 -15.24 0.17 2.12
C VAL A 137 -13.91 0.59 2.71
N PHE A 138 -13.93 1.42 3.73
CA PHE A 138 -12.74 1.87 4.47
C PHE A 138 -12.59 1.02 5.73
N LEU A 139 -11.38 0.51 5.95
CA LEU A 139 -11.05 -0.27 7.15
C LEU A 139 -10.56 0.66 8.25
N LYS A 140 -11.03 0.41 9.48
CA LYS A 140 -10.64 1.22 10.64
C LYS A 140 -9.17 0.97 11.02
N ASP A 141 -8.49 2.02 11.40
CA ASP A 141 -7.07 2.02 11.78
C ASP A 141 -6.18 1.35 10.71
N SER A 142 -6.49 1.60 9.45
CA SER A 142 -5.82 0.97 8.30
C SER A 142 -5.80 1.89 7.09
N ASP A 143 -4.71 1.87 6.35
CA ASP A 143 -4.58 2.58 5.07
C ASP A 143 -5.35 1.89 3.93
N ILE A 144 -5.96 0.73 4.19
CA ILE A 144 -6.62 -0.09 3.16
C ILE A 144 -8.06 0.37 2.96
N TYR A 145 -8.44 0.54 1.70
CA TYR A 145 -9.82 0.64 1.27
C TYR A 145 -10.11 -0.29 0.09
N LEU A 146 -11.32 -0.84 0.07
CA LEU A 146 -11.71 -1.91 -0.82
C LEU A 146 -12.89 -1.46 -1.68
N THR A 147 -12.83 -1.69 -2.98
CA THR A 147 -13.95 -1.42 -3.88
C THR A 147 -14.69 -2.70 -4.19
N ILE A 148 -16.01 -2.71 -3.99
CA ILE A 148 -16.91 -3.83 -4.32
C ILE A 148 -17.87 -3.38 -5.42
N ASP A 149 -18.00 -4.16 -6.48
CA ASP A 149 -18.93 -3.87 -7.57
C ASP A 149 -20.38 -3.99 -7.09
N LYS A 150 -21.24 -3.04 -7.44
CA LYS A 150 -22.66 -3.08 -7.06
C LYS A 150 -23.41 -4.30 -7.61
N LYS A 151 -22.91 -4.94 -8.68
CA LYS A 151 -23.49 -6.20 -9.19
C LYS A 151 -23.45 -7.33 -8.15
N ASP A 152 -22.49 -7.29 -7.22
CA ASP A 152 -22.32 -8.27 -6.16
C ASP A 152 -23.19 -7.97 -4.92
N LEU A 153 -23.87 -6.81 -4.89
CA LEU A 153 -24.79 -6.41 -3.83
C LEU A 153 -26.23 -6.89 -4.12
N PRO A 154 -27.11 -6.93 -3.12
CA PRO A 154 -28.54 -7.14 -3.31
C PRO A 154 -29.14 -6.13 -4.30
N SER A 155 -30.14 -6.56 -5.07
CA SER A 155 -30.74 -5.74 -6.15
C SER A 155 -31.29 -4.39 -5.67
N SER A 156 -31.79 -4.30 -4.44
CA SER A 156 -32.26 -3.06 -3.82
C SER A 156 -31.19 -1.98 -3.67
N LEU A 157 -29.91 -2.34 -3.66
CA LEU A 157 -28.77 -1.43 -3.47
C LEU A 157 -28.07 -1.08 -4.79
N ARG A 158 -28.36 -1.80 -5.87
CA ARG A 158 -27.61 -1.67 -7.14
C ARG A 158 -27.87 -0.34 -7.86
N TYR A 159 -29.10 0.14 -7.81
CA TYR A 159 -29.59 1.23 -8.70
C TYR A 159 -29.87 2.54 -7.96
N ASN A 160 -29.75 2.57 -6.65
CA ASN A 160 -30.02 3.77 -5.87
C ASN A 160 -28.74 4.23 -5.14
N ASN A 161 -28.15 5.32 -5.63
CA ASN A 161 -26.91 5.86 -5.06
C ASN A 161 -27.15 6.71 -3.78
N ASN A 162 -28.41 7.01 -3.48
CA ASN A 162 -28.76 7.81 -2.29
C ASN A 162 -29.00 6.96 -1.05
N ILE A 163 -29.03 5.62 -1.19
CA ILE A 163 -29.19 4.71 -0.06
C ILE A 163 -27.83 4.49 0.60
N LYS A 164 -27.75 4.77 1.90
CA LYS A 164 -26.59 4.39 2.69
C LYS A 164 -26.50 2.87 2.75
N VAL A 165 -25.36 2.33 2.33
CA VAL A 165 -25.09 0.88 2.41
C VAL A 165 -24.49 0.57 3.77
N GLU A 166 -25.06 -0.41 4.47
CA GLU A 166 -24.57 -0.87 5.75
C GLU A 166 -23.74 -2.17 5.59
N VAL A 167 -22.79 -2.39 6.50
CA VAL A 167 -21.88 -3.56 6.52
C VAL A 167 -22.66 -4.88 6.40
N THR A 168 -23.80 -4.99 7.09
CA THR A 168 -24.66 -6.18 7.12
C THR A 168 -25.36 -6.48 5.78
N GLN A 169 -25.40 -5.51 4.87
CA GLN A 169 -26.04 -5.64 3.56
C GLN A 169 -25.06 -6.11 2.47
N ILE A 170 -23.77 -6.09 2.74
CA ILE A 170 -22.75 -6.60 1.80
C ILE A 170 -22.64 -8.11 1.99
N PRO A 171 -22.85 -8.92 0.93
CA PRO A 171 -22.74 -10.37 1.00
C PRO A 171 -21.34 -10.82 1.40
N ASP A 172 -21.26 -11.88 2.21
CA ASP A 172 -20.01 -12.50 2.63
C ASP A 172 -19.12 -12.92 1.45
N ALA A 173 -19.73 -13.39 0.37
CA ALA A 173 -19.04 -13.84 -0.83
C ALA A 173 -18.63 -12.71 -1.77
N ALA A 174 -18.97 -11.44 -1.46
CA ALA A 174 -18.59 -10.31 -2.31
C ALA A 174 -17.07 -10.22 -2.47
N LYS A 175 -16.63 -10.05 -3.71
CA LYS A 175 -15.22 -9.93 -4.08
C LYS A 175 -14.80 -8.48 -4.23
N PHE A 176 -13.51 -8.23 -4.07
CA PHE A 176 -12.97 -6.91 -4.31
C PHE A 176 -12.74 -6.70 -5.80
N LYS A 177 -13.28 -5.60 -6.32
CA LYS A 177 -12.95 -5.10 -7.65
C LYS A 177 -11.58 -4.45 -7.66
N TYR A 178 -11.28 -3.68 -6.60
CA TYR A 178 -9.99 -3.06 -6.37
C TYR A 178 -9.60 -3.22 -4.91
N PHE A 179 -8.32 -3.50 -4.69
CA PHE A 179 -7.65 -3.48 -3.41
C PHE A 179 -6.70 -2.29 -3.41
N MET A 180 -6.97 -1.31 -2.55
CA MET A 180 -6.31 -0.02 -2.56
C MET A 180 -5.66 0.27 -1.22
N ILE A 181 -4.56 1.02 -1.26
CA ILE A 181 -3.91 1.59 -0.09
C ILE A 181 -3.83 3.10 -0.32
N GLY A 182 -4.36 3.89 0.62
CA GLY A 182 -4.31 5.34 0.61
C GLY A 182 -3.43 5.84 1.73
N TRP A 183 -2.37 6.55 1.38
CA TRP A 183 -1.49 7.20 2.35
C TRP A 183 -1.80 8.69 2.38
N ASP A 184 -2.51 9.12 3.42
CA ASP A 184 -2.76 10.55 3.62
C ASP A 184 -1.44 11.29 3.84
N ILE A 185 -1.33 12.48 3.26
CA ILE A 185 -0.28 13.42 3.60
C ILE A 185 -0.74 14.06 4.90
N ASP A 186 -0.09 13.72 6.02
CA ASP A 186 -0.35 14.42 7.26
C ASP A 186 0.18 15.84 7.11
N ASP A 187 -0.69 16.84 7.08
CA ASP A 187 -0.37 18.27 7.09
C ASP A 187 0.17 18.73 8.47
N GLU A 188 1.03 17.93 9.10
CA GLU A 188 1.56 18.21 10.46
C GLU A 188 2.67 19.28 10.47
N GLU A 189 2.88 20.06 9.42
CA GLU A 189 3.89 21.15 9.39
C GLU A 189 3.33 22.58 9.26
N SER A 190 2.04 22.83 9.54
CA SER A 190 1.51 24.20 9.41
C SER A 190 1.40 25.01 10.71
N ASP A 191 1.88 24.53 11.87
CA ASP A 191 1.69 25.23 13.16
C ASP A 191 2.97 25.68 13.90
N GLU A 192 4.13 25.71 13.26
CA GLU A 192 5.37 26.21 13.92
C GLU A 192 5.97 27.51 13.32
N THR A 193 5.15 28.40 12.75
CA THR A 193 5.63 29.77 12.47
C THR A 193 4.55 30.82 12.69
N ALA A 194 4.10 30.96 13.94
CA ALA A 194 3.36 32.14 14.39
C ALA A 194 3.64 32.42 15.87
N GLU A 195 4.88 32.89 16.17
CA GLU A 195 5.18 33.72 17.35
C GLU A 195 6.16 34.83 16.95
#